data_f32ddf60f11417298720552a7befc23d
#
_entry.id   f32ddf60f11417298720552a7befc23d
#
_cell.length_a   1.000
_cell.length_b   1.000
_cell.length_c   1.000
_cell.angle_alpha   90.00
_cell.angle_beta   90.00
_cell.angle_gamma   90.00
#
_symmetry.space_group_name_H-M   'P 1'
#
loop_
_entity.id
_entity.type
_entity.pdbx_description
1 polymer ?
#
loop_
_entity_poly.entity_id
_entity_poly.type
_entity_poly.pdbx_seq_one_letter_code
_entity_poly.pdbx_strand_id
1 'polypeptide(L)'
;MNLLDGTYEDIFYSVENNYSLHWEQKNVRNAIYRHDNAPHKKWSNIKTFPKHCHDGDQSNVTESNLPDNPDAALRVFLTFVRKKIIEQKHK
;
A
#
# COMPACT_ATOMS: atom_id res chain seq x y z
N MET A 1 -7.68 9.95 -3.68
CA MET A 1 -8.96 10.01 -2.94
C MET A 1 -8.70 10.41 -1.50
N ASN A 2 -9.36 11.46 -1.05
CA ASN A 2 -9.25 11.94 0.34
C ASN A 2 -10.12 11.11 1.27
N LEU A 3 -9.59 10.81 2.47
CA LEU A 3 -10.28 10.03 3.48
C LEU A 3 -10.72 10.91 4.64
N LEU A 4 -11.68 10.42 5.42
CA LEU A 4 -12.29 11.22 6.51
C LEU A 4 -11.34 11.54 7.64
N ASP A 5 -10.25 10.79 7.80
CA ASP A 5 -9.26 11.02 8.86
C ASP A 5 -8.15 11.99 8.45
N GLY A 6 -8.25 12.64 7.28
CA GLY A 6 -7.24 13.57 6.80
C GLY A 6 -6.14 12.94 5.96
N THR A 7 -6.15 11.62 5.80
CA THR A 7 -5.22 10.92 4.91
C THR A 7 -5.79 10.81 3.50
N TYR A 8 -5.01 10.28 2.55
CA TYR A 8 -5.54 10.02 1.20
C TYR A 8 -4.92 8.78 0.58
N GLU A 9 -5.63 8.22 -0.39
CA GLU A 9 -5.17 7.09 -1.20
C GLU A 9 -4.84 7.55 -2.61
N ASP A 10 -3.79 6.97 -3.17
CA ASP A 10 -3.36 7.20 -4.54
C ASP A 10 -3.22 5.84 -5.23
N ILE A 11 -4.06 5.58 -6.22
CA ILE A 11 -4.18 4.29 -6.88
C ILE A 11 -3.72 4.42 -8.33
N PHE A 12 -2.76 3.61 -8.72
CA PHE A 12 -2.22 3.59 -10.08
C PHE A 12 -2.18 2.16 -10.62
N TYR A 13 -2.68 1.99 -11.85
CA TYR A 13 -2.54 0.75 -12.61
C TYR A 13 -2.23 1.10 -14.07
N SER A 14 -1.27 0.40 -14.67
CA SER A 14 -0.95 0.55 -16.10
C SER A 14 -1.43 -0.66 -16.89
N VAL A 15 -1.49 -0.51 -18.22
CA VAL A 15 -1.83 -1.61 -19.13
C VAL A 15 -0.77 -2.71 -19.14
N GLU A 16 0.42 -2.44 -18.62
CA GLU A 16 1.55 -3.38 -18.55
C GLU A 16 1.59 -4.10 -17.19
N ASN A 17 0.52 -4.01 -16.40
CA ASN A 17 0.38 -4.60 -15.07
C ASN A 17 1.34 -4.01 -14.01
N ASN A 18 1.85 -2.80 -14.23
CA ASN A 18 2.54 -2.04 -13.19
C ASN A 18 1.49 -1.38 -12.30
N TYR A 19 1.70 -1.40 -10.99
CA TYR A 19 0.74 -0.80 -10.09
C TYR A 19 1.40 -0.18 -8.86
N SER A 20 0.67 0.74 -8.24
CA SER A 20 0.99 1.29 -6.94
C SER A 20 -0.32 1.57 -6.20
N LEU A 21 -0.47 0.97 -5.02
CA LEU A 21 -1.59 1.20 -4.10
C LEU A 21 -1.00 1.88 -2.88
N HIS A 22 -1.24 3.18 -2.74
CA HIS A 22 -0.56 4.03 -1.76
C HIS A 22 -1.57 4.68 -0.82
N TRP A 23 -1.34 4.54 0.48
CA TRP A 23 -2.07 5.24 1.53
C TRP A 23 -1.13 6.24 2.19
N GLU A 24 -1.36 7.52 1.93
CA GLU A 24 -0.54 8.61 2.45
C GLU A 24 -1.06 9.07 3.79
N GLN A 25 -0.22 8.98 4.81
CA GLN A 25 -0.56 9.33 6.19
C GLN A 25 0.38 10.40 6.74
N LYS A 26 1.20 11.01 5.90
CA LYS A 26 2.28 11.90 6.33
C LYS A 26 1.78 13.07 7.18
N ASN A 27 0.66 13.68 6.78
CA ASN A 27 0.10 14.85 7.45
C ASN A 27 -0.55 14.52 8.80
N VAL A 28 -0.89 13.28 9.04
CA VAL A 28 -1.64 12.88 10.24
C VAL A 28 -0.77 12.10 11.22
N ARG A 29 0.07 11.18 10.73
CA ARG A 29 0.87 10.32 11.61
C ARG A 29 2.28 10.04 11.07
N ASN A 30 2.73 10.83 10.11
CA ASN A 30 4.06 10.75 9.50
C ASN A 30 4.42 9.33 9.03
N ALA A 31 3.45 8.66 8.39
CA ALA A 31 3.62 7.29 7.93
C ALA A 31 3.10 7.13 6.50
N ILE A 32 3.47 6.01 5.89
CA ILE A 32 2.92 5.58 4.61
C ILE A 32 2.59 4.09 4.67
N TYR A 33 1.72 3.66 3.76
CA TYR A 33 1.48 2.24 3.52
C TYR A 33 1.28 2.07 2.02
N ARG A 34 2.17 1.31 1.37
CA ARG A 34 2.13 1.18 -0.09
C ARG A 34 2.50 -0.23 -0.53
N HIS A 35 1.73 -0.77 -1.46
CA HIS A 35 2.10 -1.96 -2.23
C HIS A 35 2.39 -1.55 -3.66
N ASP A 36 3.52 -2.00 -4.21
CA ASP A 36 3.81 -1.82 -5.62
C ASP A 36 4.66 -2.97 -6.16
N ASN A 37 4.77 -3.06 -7.47
CA ASN A 37 5.53 -4.11 -8.13
C ASN A 37 6.68 -3.57 -8.98
N ALA A 38 7.17 -2.39 -8.69
CA ALA A 38 8.34 -1.86 -9.36
C ALA A 38 9.57 -2.75 -9.09
N PRO A 39 10.29 -3.21 -10.14
CA PRO A 39 11.39 -4.17 -9.95
C PRO A 39 12.68 -3.48 -9.49
N HIS A 40 12.66 -2.94 -8.29
CA HIS A 40 13.79 -2.23 -7.71
C HIS A 40 14.83 -3.22 -7.18
N LYS A 41 16.05 -3.16 -7.68
CA LYS A 41 17.12 -4.10 -7.31
C LYS A 41 17.38 -4.17 -5.81
N LYS A 42 17.19 -3.07 -5.12
CA LYS A 42 17.36 -2.97 -3.66
C LYS A 42 16.48 -3.97 -2.90
N TRP A 43 15.33 -4.34 -3.48
CA TRP A 43 14.37 -5.25 -2.86
C TRP A 43 14.35 -6.64 -3.50
N SER A 44 15.36 -6.99 -4.30
CA SER A 44 15.39 -8.23 -5.07
C SER A 44 15.40 -9.50 -4.23
N ASN A 45 15.81 -9.43 -2.98
CA ASN A 45 15.81 -10.57 -2.06
C ASN A 45 14.51 -10.72 -1.26
N ILE A 46 13.53 -9.85 -1.48
CA ILE A 46 12.21 -10.02 -0.88
C ILE A 46 11.49 -11.16 -1.60
N LYS A 47 10.90 -12.07 -0.83
CA LYS A 47 10.32 -13.31 -1.34
C LYS A 47 9.27 -13.11 -2.43
N THR A 48 8.47 -12.06 -2.35
CA THR A 48 7.42 -11.75 -3.32
C THR A 48 7.89 -10.82 -4.45
N PHE A 49 9.19 -10.52 -4.53
CA PHE A 49 9.74 -9.65 -5.56
C PHE A 49 9.18 -9.98 -6.96
N PRO A 50 8.80 -9.01 -7.81
CA PRO A 50 8.92 -7.56 -7.61
C PRO A 50 7.85 -6.92 -6.73
N LYS A 51 6.85 -7.66 -6.29
CA LYS A 51 5.81 -7.16 -5.39
C LYS A 51 6.39 -6.94 -4.01
N HIS A 52 6.19 -5.74 -3.46
CA HIS A 52 6.67 -5.42 -2.11
C HIS A 52 5.74 -4.42 -1.43
N CYS A 53 5.87 -4.31 -0.11
CA CYS A 53 5.06 -3.43 0.72
C CYS A 53 5.98 -2.51 1.53
N HIS A 54 5.74 -1.20 1.46
CA HIS A 54 6.33 -0.23 2.37
C HIS A 54 5.34 -0.04 3.53
N ASP A 55 5.71 -0.52 4.71
CA ASP A 55 4.81 -0.56 5.87
C ASP A 55 5.27 0.43 6.93
N GLY A 56 4.60 1.57 7.00
CA GLY A 56 4.87 2.65 7.94
C GLY A 56 5.91 3.64 7.48
N ASP A 57 6.95 3.18 6.79
CA ASP A 57 8.07 3.99 6.35
C ASP A 57 8.60 3.46 5.01
N GLN A 58 9.19 4.34 4.20
CA GLN A 58 9.76 3.97 2.91
C GLN A 58 10.89 2.95 3.03
N SER A 59 11.61 2.95 4.15
CA SER A 59 12.72 2.03 4.37
C SER A 59 12.29 0.69 4.96
N ASN A 60 11.08 0.57 5.48
CA ASN A 60 10.56 -0.67 6.04
C ASN A 60 9.81 -1.46 4.97
N VAL A 61 10.55 -2.28 4.22
CA VAL A 61 10.01 -3.01 3.07
C VAL A 61 9.83 -4.48 3.43
N THR A 62 8.64 -4.98 3.19
CA THR A 62 8.25 -6.37 3.48
C THR A 62 7.65 -7.03 2.25
N GLU A 63 7.31 -8.32 2.37
CA GLU A 63 6.59 -9.04 1.33
C GLU A 63 5.22 -8.43 1.09
N SER A 64 4.75 -8.52 -0.16
CA SER A 64 3.40 -8.12 -0.54
C SER A 64 2.60 -9.37 -0.87
N ASN A 65 1.56 -9.63 -0.09
CA ASN A 65 0.68 -10.79 -0.25
C ASN A 65 -0.65 -10.44 -0.92
N LEU A 66 -0.71 -9.28 -1.61
CA LEU A 66 -1.90 -8.91 -2.36
C LEU A 66 -2.13 -9.88 -3.52
N PRO A 67 -3.40 -10.18 -3.85
CA PRO A 67 -3.72 -11.00 -5.03
C PRO A 67 -3.16 -10.38 -6.31
N ASP A 68 -2.89 -11.21 -7.31
CA ASP A 68 -2.42 -10.73 -8.62
C ASP A 68 -3.53 -10.08 -9.44
N ASN A 69 -4.79 -10.46 -9.21
CA ASN A 69 -5.93 -9.85 -9.88
C ASN A 69 -6.11 -8.41 -9.37
N PRO A 70 -6.13 -7.40 -10.27
CA PRO A 70 -6.22 -6.00 -9.84
C PRO A 70 -7.44 -5.68 -8.99
N ASP A 71 -8.61 -6.18 -9.34
CA ASP A 71 -9.83 -5.93 -8.57
C ASP A 71 -9.75 -6.53 -7.17
N ALA A 72 -9.25 -7.76 -7.07
CA ALA A 72 -9.09 -8.43 -5.78
C ALA A 72 -8.04 -7.73 -4.92
N ALA A 73 -6.92 -7.32 -5.52
CA ALA A 73 -5.86 -6.59 -4.82
C ALA A 73 -6.38 -5.25 -4.27
N LEU A 74 -7.13 -4.52 -5.09
CA LEU A 74 -7.70 -3.24 -4.67
C LEU A 74 -8.66 -3.42 -3.49
N ARG A 75 -9.52 -4.43 -3.53
CA ARG A 75 -10.47 -4.72 -2.44
C ARG A 75 -9.74 -5.04 -1.14
N VAL A 76 -8.70 -5.86 -1.20
CA VAL A 76 -7.91 -6.22 -0.01
C VAL A 76 -7.22 -4.98 0.56
N PHE A 77 -6.64 -4.15 -0.31
CA PHE A 77 -5.97 -2.93 0.11
C PHE A 77 -6.94 -1.95 0.77
N LEU A 78 -8.08 -1.67 0.13
CA LEU A 78 -9.08 -0.74 0.66
C LEU A 78 -9.68 -1.24 1.98
N THR A 79 -9.91 -2.55 2.10
CA THR A 79 -10.41 -3.16 3.33
C THR A 79 -9.41 -2.98 4.47
N PHE A 80 -8.13 -3.20 4.20
CA PHE A 80 -7.07 -2.99 5.19
C PHE A 80 -7.03 -1.55 5.67
N VAL A 81 -7.04 -0.59 4.75
CA VAL A 81 -7.01 0.85 5.08
C VAL A 81 -8.20 1.23 5.94
N ARG A 82 -9.40 0.81 5.53
CA ARG A 82 -10.63 1.09 6.26
C ARG A 82 -10.59 0.53 7.68
N LYS A 83 -10.13 -0.71 7.82
CA LYS A 83 -10.00 -1.36 9.12
C LYS A 83 -9.05 -0.59 10.04
N LYS A 84 -7.91 -0.16 9.52
CA LYS A 84 -6.93 0.60 10.31
C LYS A 84 -7.47 1.96 10.74
N ILE A 85 -8.20 2.65 9.89
CA ILE A 85 -8.82 3.93 10.25
C ILE A 85 -9.82 3.73 11.39
N ILE A 86 -10.66 2.71 11.30
CA ILE A 86 -11.66 2.41 12.34
C ILE A 86 -10.97 2.05 13.66
N GLU A 87 -9.94 1.21 13.63
CA GLU A 87 -9.18 0.85 14.84
C GLU A 87 -8.57 2.08 15.53
N GLN A 88 -8.05 3.01 14.76
CA GLN A 88 -7.42 4.23 15.29
C GLN A 88 -8.42 5.19 15.91
N LYS A 89 -9.64 5.23 15.41
CA LYS A 89 -10.70 6.09 15.95
C LYS A 89 -11.20 5.61 17.32
N HIS A 90 -11.01 4.34 17.64
CA HIS A 90 -11.49 3.72 18.89
C HIS A 90 -10.41 3.62 19.97
N LYS A 91 -9.28 4.25 19.76
CA LYS A 91 -8.21 4.29 20.76
C LYS A 91 -8.35 5.48 21.71
#